data_2241ab55927c83ed6b627b30d773ce06
#
_entry.id   2241ab55927c83ed6b627b30d773ce06
#
_cell.length_a   1.000
_cell.length_b   1.000
_cell.length_c   1.000
_cell.angle_alpha   90.00
_cell.angle_beta   90.00
_cell.angle_gamma   90.00
#
_symmetry.space_group_name_H-M   'P 1'
#
loop_
_entity.id
_entity.type
_entity.pdbx_description
1 polymer ?
#
loop_
_entity_poly.entity_id
_entity_poly.type
_entity_poly.pdbx_seq_one_letter_code
_entity_poly.pdbx_strand_id
1 'polypeptide(L)'
;MTTPEHTSDNGTLPADSHPPSARPLDTALAAALDHWVDAHFDDELRFLQTLIQVPTDTPPGNNRPHALRTAELLQAMGYNAEQHSPSDDEVRAQGMQSITNLIVRRPMGSGQGLTLALNAHGDVVPPGEGWTYGPYSGHVVDGKVYGRASAVSKSDFASYTFALRAVEAVAAAAVASGQRTPQGSVELHFTYDEEFGGELGPGWLLREG
;
A
#
# COMPACT_ATOMS: atom_id res chain seq x y z
N MET A 1 0.08 1.05 53.43
CA MET A 1 0.00 1.38 52.00
C MET A 1 0.67 0.25 51.27
N THR A 2 -0.12 -0.70 50.81
CA THR A 2 0.35 -1.89 50.09
C THR A 2 0.11 -1.66 48.61
N THR A 3 1.19 -1.64 47.82
CA THR A 3 1.17 -1.62 46.39
C THR A 3 0.68 -2.95 45.82
N PRO A 4 -0.20 -2.99 44.79
CA PRO A 4 -0.56 -4.24 44.15
C PRO A 4 0.53 -4.67 43.18
N GLU A 5 0.98 -5.94 43.32
CA GLU A 5 1.82 -6.62 42.38
C GLU A 5 1.05 -6.86 41.04
N HIS A 6 1.56 -6.35 39.96
CA HIS A 6 1.14 -6.69 38.61
C HIS A 6 1.73 -8.05 38.23
N THR A 7 0.97 -9.12 38.29
CA THR A 7 1.34 -10.38 37.66
C THR A 7 1.10 -10.28 36.15
N SER A 8 2.16 -10.17 35.38
CA SER A 8 2.14 -10.33 33.95
C SER A 8 1.93 -11.82 33.62
N ASP A 9 0.72 -12.15 33.17
CA ASP A 9 0.44 -13.46 32.56
C ASP A 9 1.11 -13.50 31.17
N ASN A 10 2.28 -14.11 31.11
CA ASN A 10 2.96 -14.44 29.86
C ASN A 10 2.25 -15.65 29.25
N GLY A 11 1.14 -15.41 28.55
CA GLY A 11 0.49 -16.41 27.71
C GLY A 11 1.47 -16.90 26.64
N THR A 12 2.08 -18.04 26.87
CA THR A 12 2.92 -18.76 25.92
C THR A 12 2.02 -19.16 24.73
N LEU A 13 2.23 -18.54 23.58
CA LEU A 13 1.61 -18.98 22.32
C LEU A 13 2.00 -20.45 22.06
N PRO A 14 1.08 -21.29 21.58
CA PRO A 14 1.41 -22.68 21.28
C PRO A 14 2.51 -22.76 20.20
N ALA A 15 3.54 -23.55 20.48
CA ALA A 15 4.81 -23.62 19.73
C ALA A 15 4.71 -24.27 18.33
N ASP A 16 3.53 -24.57 17.79
CA ASP A 16 3.36 -25.37 16.58
C ASP A 16 2.49 -24.76 15.47
N SER A 17 2.42 -23.43 15.36
CA SER A 17 1.78 -22.76 14.22
C SER A 17 2.80 -22.11 13.29
N HIS A 18 3.75 -22.88 12.79
CA HIS A 18 4.48 -22.44 11.60
C HIS A 18 3.50 -22.48 10.42
N PRO A 19 3.35 -21.37 9.67
CA PRO A 19 2.55 -21.41 8.45
C PRO A 19 3.14 -22.49 7.54
N PRO A 20 2.30 -23.25 6.81
CA PRO A 20 2.77 -24.29 5.92
C PRO A 20 3.80 -23.66 4.98
N SER A 21 4.96 -24.31 4.80
CA SER A 21 6.01 -23.83 3.90
C SER A 21 5.39 -23.51 2.54
N ALA A 22 5.57 -22.28 2.07
CA ALA A 22 5.04 -21.86 0.78
C ALA A 22 5.50 -22.84 -0.30
N ARG A 23 4.57 -23.46 -1.02
CA ARG A 23 4.94 -24.26 -2.18
C ARG A 23 5.58 -23.33 -3.21
N PRO A 24 6.63 -23.79 -3.90
CA PRO A 24 7.16 -23.04 -5.04
C PRO A 24 6.02 -22.72 -6.02
N LEU A 25 6.01 -21.49 -6.53
CA LEU A 25 5.06 -21.10 -7.56
C LEU A 25 5.27 -21.98 -8.79
N ASP A 26 4.17 -22.44 -9.41
CA ASP A 26 4.23 -23.14 -10.68
C ASP A 26 4.96 -22.26 -11.72
N THR A 27 5.92 -22.86 -12.45
CA THR A 27 6.75 -22.11 -13.41
C THR A 27 5.91 -21.44 -14.50
N ALA A 28 4.83 -22.07 -14.95
CA ALA A 28 3.94 -21.48 -15.95
C ALA A 28 3.15 -20.29 -15.37
N LEU A 29 2.73 -20.40 -14.11
CA LEU A 29 2.05 -19.30 -13.41
C LEU A 29 3.00 -18.14 -13.19
N ALA A 30 4.23 -18.37 -12.76
CA ALA A 30 5.26 -17.34 -12.60
C ALA A 30 5.49 -16.61 -13.93
N ALA A 31 5.71 -17.36 -15.02
CA ALA A 31 5.90 -16.76 -16.35
C ALA A 31 4.69 -15.96 -16.84
N ALA A 32 3.47 -16.37 -16.51
CA ALA A 32 2.27 -15.61 -16.86
C ALA A 32 2.17 -14.28 -16.09
N LEU A 33 2.56 -14.27 -14.81
CA LEU A 33 2.62 -13.05 -14.00
C LEU A 33 3.70 -12.10 -14.52
N ASP A 34 4.91 -12.60 -14.78
CA ASP A 34 6.02 -11.82 -15.33
C ASP A 34 5.63 -11.19 -16.67
N HIS A 35 5.05 -11.98 -17.57
CA HIS A 35 4.58 -11.48 -18.86
C HIS A 35 3.52 -10.38 -18.73
N TRP A 36 2.59 -10.53 -17.78
CA TRP A 36 1.58 -9.50 -17.54
C TRP A 36 2.20 -8.21 -17.01
N VAL A 37 3.12 -8.31 -16.05
CA VAL A 37 3.84 -7.14 -15.47
C VAL A 37 4.63 -6.43 -16.55
N ASP A 38 5.42 -7.15 -17.35
CA ASP A 38 6.20 -6.58 -18.45
C ASP A 38 5.31 -5.84 -19.45
N ALA A 39 4.14 -6.41 -19.78
CA ALA A 39 3.21 -5.79 -20.73
C ALA A 39 2.53 -4.51 -20.19
N HIS A 40 2.52 -4.31 -18.86
CA HIS A 40 1.86 -3.17 -18.20
C HIS A 40 2.85 -2.25 -17.46
N PHE A 41 4.16 -2.47 -17.65
CA PHE A 41 5.20 -1.70 -16.95
C PHE A 41 5.11 -0.19 -17.22
N ASP A 42 4.81 0.22 -18.44
CA ASP A 42 4.62 1.63 -18.77
C ASP A 42 3.40 2.25 -18.07
N ASP A 43 2.36 1.48 -17.83
CA ASP A 43 1.18 1.94 -17.08
C ASP A 43 1.52 2.09 -15.59
N GLU A 44 2.24 1.14 -15.01
CA GLU A 44 2.75 1.22 -13.64
C GLU A 44 3.66 2.43 -13.45
N LEU A 45 4.57 2.64 -14.39
CA LEU A 45 5.47 3.79 -14.37
C LEU A 45 4.70 5.11 -14.41
N ARG A 46 3.68 5.24 -15.27
CA ARG A 46 2.81 6.43 -15.34
C ARG A 46 2.01 6.64 -14.05
N PHE A 47 1.54 5.56 -13.45
CA PHE A 47 0.87 5.62 -12.15
C PHE A 47 1.82 6.18 -11.08
N LEU A 48 3.03 5.62 -10.95
CA LEU A 48 4.05 6.11 -10.03
C LEU A 48 4.41 7.58 -10.28
N GLN A 49 4.66 7.98 -11.54
CA GLN A 49 4.96 9.37 -11.89
C GLN A 49 3.85 10.32 -11.42
N THR A 50 2.58 9.93 -11.62
CA THR A 50 1.44 10.74 -11.20
C THR A 50 1.39 10.90 -9.68
N LEU A 51 1.73 9.86 -8.92
CA LEU A 51 1.81 9.93 -7.45
C LEU A 51 2.97 10.81 -6.97
N ILE A 52 4.14 10.71 -7.61
CA ILE A 52 5.30 11.55 -7.28
C ILE A 52 4.97 13.03 -7.48
N GLN A 53 4.20 13.37 -8.51
CA GLN A 53 3.85 14.76 -8.86
C GLN A 53 2.93 15.45 -7.84
N VAL A 54 2.36 14.72 -6.89
CA VAL A 54 1.58 15.30 -5.80
C VAL A 54 2.42 15.33 -4.52
N PRO A 55 2.88 16.51 -4.07
CA PRO A 55 3.69 16.65 -2.86
C PRO A 55 2.94 16.15 -1.60
N THR A 56 3.70 15.55 -0.69
CA THR A 56 3.20 15.03 0.59
C THR A 56 4.19 15.29 1.71
N ASP A 57 4.86 16.46 1.65
CA ASP A 57 5.85 16.85 2.65
C ASP A 57 5.26 16.85 4.05
N THR A 58 5.86 16.11 4.95
CA THR A 58 5.49 16.02 6.35
C THR A 58 6.71 16.34 7.21
N PRO A 59 6.70 17.46 7.96
CA PRO A 59 5.69 18.51 7.96
C PRO A 59 5.64 19.31 6.65
N PRO A 60 4.53 20.02 6.30
CA PRO A 60 3.35 20.27 7.12
C PRO A 60 2.26 19.19 7.06
N GLY A 61 2.44 18.12 6.30
CA GLY A 61 1.52 16.99 6.27
C GLY A 61 0.14 17.28 5.65
N ASN A 62 0.13 17.93 4.48
CA ASN A 62 -1.10 18.07 3.68
C ASN A 62 -1.25 16.88 2.73
N ASN A 63 -1.69 15.74 3.23
CA ASN A 63 -1.64 14.46 2.51
C ASN A 63 -2.96 14.12 1.77
N ARG A 64 -4.08 14.75 2.13
CA ARG A 64 -5.39 14.52 1.48
C ARG A 64 -5.37 14.67 -0.05
N PRO A 65 -4.72 15.69 -0.67
CA PRO A 65 -4.70 15.79 -2.13
C PRO A 65 -4.09 14.58 -2.83
N HIS A 66 -3.02 14.01 -2.26
CA HIS A 66 -2.39 12.80 -2.79
C HIS A 66 -3.30 11.58 -2.62
N ALA A 67 -3.93 11.41 -1.45
CA ALA A 67 -4.87 10.33 -1.21
C ALA A 67 -6.05 10.38 -2.20
N LEU A 68 -6.65 11.55 -2.42
CA LEU A 68 -7.74 11.72 -3.39
C LEU A 68 -7.27 11.39 -4.81
N ARG A 69 -6.08 11.85 -5.21
CA ARG A 69 -5.52 11.51 -6.53
C ARG A 69 -5.27 10.01 -6.68
N THR A 70 -4.77 9.36 -5.64
CA THR A 70 -4.59 7.91 -5.60
C THR A 70 -5.93 7.18 -5.76
N ALA A 71 -6.96 7.61 -5.02
CA ALA A 71 -8.30 7.03 -5.13
C ALA A 71 -8.90 7.18 -6.53
N GLU A 72 -8.72 8.33 -7.19
CA GLU A 72 -9.14 8.54 -8.59
C GLU A 72 -8.46 7.56 -9.56
N LEU A 73 -7.15 7.37 -9.42
CA LEU A 73 -6.39 6.44 -10.25
C LEU A 73 -6.84 5.00 -10.03
N LEU A 74 -7.06 4.60 -8.79
CA LEU A 74 -7.57 3.28 -8.43
C LEU A 74 -8.98 3.06 -8.98
N GLN A 75 -9.85 4.07 -8.87
CA GLN A 75 -11.21 4.01 -9.42
C GLN A 75 -11.21 3.85 -10.95
N ALA A 76 -10.32 4.53 -11.65
CA ALA A 76 -10.15 4.37 -13.10
C ALA A 76 -9.72 2.95 -13.50
N MET A 77 -9.08 2.20 -12.57
CA MET A 77 -8.71 0.79 -12.73
C MET A 77 -9.79 -0.19 -12.24
N GLY A 78 -10.94 0.31 -11.75
CA GLY A 78 -12.06 -0.51 -11.26
C GLY A 78 -11.94 -0.90 -9.78
N TYR A 79 -11.08 -0.26 -9.01
CA TYR A 79 -10.98 -0.45 -7.56
C TYR A 79 -11.78 0.59 -6.80
N ASN A 80 -12.48 0.15 -5.76
CA ASN A 80 -13.06 1.04 -4.76
C ASN A 80 -12.03 1.26 -3.65
N ALA A 81 -11.55 2.48 -3.49
CA ALA A 81 -10.70 2.87 -2.38
C ALA A 81 -11.55 3.49 -1.27
N GLU A 82 -11.73 2.75 -0.19
CA GLU A 82 -12.38 3.25 1.03
C GLU A 82 -11.50 4.35 1.63
N GLN A 83 -12.12 5.46 2.02
CA GLN A 83 -11.41 6.61 2.60
C GLN A 83 -11.63 6.67 4.10
N HIS A 84 -10.56 6.62 4.86
CA HIS A 84 -10.54 6.61 6.32
C HIS A 84 -9.71 7.82 6.80
N SER A 85 -10.37 8.79 7.41
CA SER A 85 -9.72 10.02 7.87
C SER A 85 -9.86 10.16 9.37
N PRO A 86 -8.76 10.36 10.11
CA PRO A 86 -8.82 10.90 11.46
C PRO A 86 -9.56 12.25 11.47
N SER A 87 -10.08 12.64 12.63
CA SER A 87 -10.70 13.95 12.76
C SER A 87 -9.69 15.08 12.53
N ASP A 88 -10.16 16.22 12.03
CA ASP A 88 -9.29 17.38 11.83
C ASP A 88 -8.62 17.86 13.13
N ASP A 89 -9.23 17.62 14.30
CA ASP A 89 -8.64 17.96 15.60
C ASP A 89 -7.47 17.03 15.94
N GLU A 90 -7.59 15.72 15.70
CA GLU A 90 -6.50 14.75 15.88
C GLU A 90 -5.32 15.10 14.95
N VAL A 91 -5.62 15.39 13.68
CA VAL A 91 -4.60 15.75 12.67
C VAL A 91 -3.85 17.01 13.09
N ARG A 92 -4.57 18.06 13.52
CA ARG A 92 -3.95 19.31 14.01
C ARG A 92 -3.16 19.11 15.31
N ALA A 93 -3.62 18.25 16.22
CA ALA A 93 -2.92 17.95 17.46
C ALA A 93 -1.54 17.32 17.22
N GLN A 94 -1.39 16.57 16.12
CA GLN A 94 -0.12 16.02 15.67
C GLN A 94 0.70 16.98 14.77
N GLY A 95 0.26 18.23 14.61
CA GLY A 95 0.97 19.23 13.83
C GLY A 95 0.85 19.08 12.31
N MET A 96 -0.12 18.30 11.83
CA MET A 96 -0.37 18.10 10.41
C MET A 96 -1.61 18.86 9.91
N GLN A 97 -1.77 18.94 8.59
CA GLN A 97 -2.86 19.69 7.96
C GLN A 97 -4.03 18.79 7.52
N SER A 98 -3.72 17.63 6.92
CA SER A 98 -4.75 16.69 6.48
C SER A 98 -4.19 15.29 6.29
N ILE A 99 -4.99 14.27 6.64
CA ILE A 99 -4.72 12.86 6.38
C ILE A 99 -5.99 12.20 5.87
N THR A 100 -5.85 11.33 4.89
CA THR A 100 -6.88 10.40 4.45
C THR A 100 -6.20 9.10 4.08
N ASN A 101 -6.37 8.06 4.89
CA ASN A 101 -5.88 6.73 4.57
C ASN A 101 -6.83 6.04 3.59
N LEU A 102 -6.28 5.17 2.74
CA LEU A 102 -7.08 4.43 1.76
C LEU A 102 -6.95 2.93 2.01
N ILE A 103 -8.07 2.21 1.88
CA ILE A 103 -8.09 0.76 1.89
C ILE A 103 -8.78 0.27 0.63
N VAL A 104 -8.12 -0.61 -0.12
CA VAL A 104 -8.70 -1.37 -1.23
C VAL A 104 -8.87 -2.81 -0.76
N ARG A 105 -10.09 -3.34 -0.75
CA ARG A 105 -10.38 -4.72 -0.36
C ARG A 105 -10.78 -5.54 -1.58
N ARG A 106 -10.07 -6.64 -1.84
CA ARG A 106 -10.32 -7.52 -3.00
C ARG A 106 -10.47 -8.97 -2.57
N PRO A 107 -11.69 -9.51 -2.57
CA PRO A 107 -11.90 -10.94 -2.36
C PRO A 107 -11.37 -11.74 -3.56
N MET A 108 -10.73 -12.86 -3.26
CA MET A 108 -10.21 -13.83 -4.23
C MET A 108 -11.03 -15.13 -4.17
N GLY A 109 -11.48 -15.61 -5.33
CA GLY A 109 -12.31 -16.82 -5.40
C GLY A 109 -13.61 -16.65 -4.60
N SER A 110 -13.79 -17.47 -3.56
CA SER A 110 -14.95 -17.38 -2.66
C SER A 110 -14.84 -16.24 -1.62
N GLY A 111 -13.70 -15.59 -1.53
CA GLY A 111 -13.40 -14.62 -0.46
C GLY A 111 -13.11 -15.27 0.90
N GLN A 112 -13.19 -16.61 0.98
CA GLN A 112 -12.93 -17.34 2.24
C GLN A 112 -11.47 -17.75 2.33
N GLY A 113 -10.83 -17.54 3.48
CA GLY A 113 -9.43 -17.89 3.70
C GLY A 113 -8.64 -16.79 4.38
N LEU A 114 -7.34 -16.76 4.13
CA LEU A 114 -6.45 -15.73 4.68
C LEU A 114 -6.64 -14.40 3.96
N THR A 115 -6.48 -13.31 4.72
CA THR A 115 -6.32 -11.97 4.18
C THR A 115 -4.84 -11.61 4.15
N LEU A 116 -4.34 -11.22 2.98
CA LEU A 116 -3.02 -10.62 2.82
C LEU A 116 -3.20 -9.09 2.81
N ALA A 117 -2.74 -8.41 3.85
CA ALA A 117 -2.70 -6.95 3.89
C ALA A 117 -1.30 -6.44 3.54
N LEU A 118 -1.23 -5.53 2.56
CA LEU A 118 0.00 -4.86 2.13
C LEU A 118 -0.13 -3.38 2.51
N ASN A 119 0.77 -2.89 3.35
CA ASN A 119 0.79 -1.48 3.76
C ASN A 119 1.96 -0.74 3.13
N ALA A 120 1.69 0.49 2.68
CA ALA A 120 2.69 1.43 2.20
C ALA A 120 2.30 2.85 2.60
N HIS A 121 3.28 3.76 2.72
CA HIS A 121 3.03 5.15 3.08
C HIS A 121 3.27 6.11 1.91
N GLY A 122 2.45 7.15 1.82
CA GLY A 122 2.54 8.15 0.75
C GLY A 122 3.17 9.47 1.19
N ASP A 123 3.31 9.71 2.49
CA ASP A 123 3.98 10.88 3.03
C ASP A 123 5.50 10.78 2.89
N VAL A 124 6.15 11.92 2.92
CA VAL A 124 7.61 12.04 2.77
C VAL A 124 8.15 13.16 3.64
N VAL A 125 9.39 13.03 4.12
CA VAL A 125 10.09 14.19 4.67
C VAL A 125 10.39 15.21 3.56
N PRO A 126 10.46 16.51 3.87
CA PRO A 126 10.76 17.55 2.89
C PRO A 126 12.02 17.23 2.06
N PRO A 127 12.02 17.46 0.76
CA PRO A 127 13.05 16.96 -0.14
C PRO A 127 14.41 17.62 0.02
N GLY A 128 14.49 18.80 0.67
CA GLY A 128 15.72 19.58 0.73
C GLY A 128 16.10 20.20 -0.63
N GLU A 129 17.37 20.50 -0.78
CA GLU A 129 17.94 21.18 -1.95
C GLU A 129 18.85 20.25 -2.78
N GLY A 130 19.31 20.73 -3.94
CA GLY A 130 20.32 20.02 -4.75
C GLY A 130 19.77 18.99 -5.73
N TRP A 131 18.48 19.00 -6.03
CA TRP A 131 17.88 18.09 -7.01
C TRP A 131 18.28 18.44 -8.44
N THR A 132 18.79 17.46 -9.18
CA THR A 132 19.09 17.60 -10.63
C THR A 132 17.80 17.82 -11.42
N TYR A 133 16.74 17.08 -11.08
CA TYR A 133 15.37 17.27 -11.57
C TYR A 133 14.51 17.72 -10.40
N GLY A 134 13.42 18.42 -10.62
CA GLY A 134 12.54 18.86 -9.52
C GLY A 134 12.10 17.66 -8.67
N PRO A 135 12.01 17.78 -7.33
CA PRO A 135 11.71 16.67 -6.42
C PRO A 135 10.37 16.01 -6.69
N TYR A 136 9.45 16.69 -7.33
CA TYR A 136 8.12 16.17 -7.69
C TYR A 136 7.92 16.07 -9.20
N SER A 137 9.02 15.96 -9.98
CA SER A 137 8.92 15.88 -11.44
C SER A 137 8.47 14.49 -11.95
N GLY A 138 8.82 13.42 -11.23
CA GLY A 138 8.65 12.06 -11.73
C GLY A 138 9.44 11.80 -13.02
N HIS A 139 10.57 12.50 -13.22
CA HIS A 139 11.33 12.46 -14.47
C HIS A 139 11.96 11.08 -14.69
N VAL A 140 11.89 10.57 -15.92
CA VAL A 140 12.49 9.28 -16.30
C VAL A 140 13.62 9.51 -17.28
N VAL A 141 14.82 9.07 -16.89
CA VAL A 141 16.04 9.17 -17.71
C VAL A 141 16.86 7.90 -17.52
N ASP A 142 17.33 7.31 -18.61
CA ASP A 142 18.20 6.14 -18.62
C ASP A 142 17.70 4.99 -17.71
N GLY A 143 16.39 4.70 -17.77
CA GLY A 143 15.75 3.64 -16.99
C GLY A 143 15.62 3.94 -15.48
N LYS A 144 15.81 5.20 -15.05
CA LYS A 144 15.69 5.63 -13.65
C LYS A 144 14.57 6.65 -13.49
N VAL A 145 13.78 6.50 -12.44
CA VAL A 145 12.76 7.46 -12.02
C VAL A 145 13.35 8.40 -10.99
N TYR A 146 13.26 9.71 -11.24
CA TYR A 146 13.74 10.75 -10.33
C TYR A 146 12.56 11.44 -9.68
N GLY A 147 12.53 11.42 -8.36
CA GLY A 147 11.50 12.11 -7.58
C GLY A 147 11.52 11.72 -6.10
N ARG A 148 10.98 12.59 -5.25
CA ARG A 148 10.79 12.28 -3.84
C ARG A 148 9.77 11.16 -3.69
N ALA A 149 10.10 10.11 -2.91
CA ALA A 149 9.34 8.88 -2.76
C ALA A 149 9.29 7.96 -4.01
N SER A 150 10.16 8.17 -5.03
CA SER A 150 10.23 7.25 -6.16
C SER A 150 10.74 5.84 -5.77
N ALA A 151 11.36 5.70 -4.58
CA ALA A 151 11.82 4.42 -4.04
C ALA A 151 11.10 4.04 -2.74
N VAL A 152 10.78 5.01 -1.88
CA VAL A 152 10.09 4.78 -0.59
C VAL A 152 9.09 5.91 -0.37
N SER A 153 7.77 5.70 -0.29
CA SER A 153 7.09 4.41 -0.51
C SER A 153 5.98 4.52 -1.57
N LYS A 154 5.97 5.61 -2.41
CA LYS A 154 4.99 5.75 -3.51
C LYS A 154 5.20 4.68 -4.59
N SER A 155 6.44 4.15 -4.72
CA SER A 155 6.70 2.97 -5.56
C SER A 155 5.91 1.76 -5.11
N ASP A 156 5.74 1.56 -3.80
CA ASP A 156 4.99 0.42 -3.26
C ASP A 156 3.48 0.56 -3.55
N PHE A 157 2.94 1.79 -3.60
CA PHE A 157 1.58 2.03 -4.08
C PHE A 157 1.40 1.50 -5.51
N ALA A 158 2.38 1.78 -6.38
CA ALA A 158 2.36 1.30 -7.76
C ALA A 158 2.54 -0.23 -7.80
N SER A 159 3.60 -0.75 -7.18
CA SER A 159 3.95 -2.17 -7.22
C SER A 159 2.84 -3.06 -6.63
N TYR A 160 2.26 -2.69 -5.49
CA TYR A 160 1.16 -3.45 -4.89
C TYR A 160 -0.09 -3.43 -5.76
N THR A 161 -0.43 -2.26 -6.33
CA THR A 161 -1.58 -2.14 -7.22
C THR A 161 -1.41 -2.99 -8.48
N PHE A 162 -0.25 -2.93 -9.12
CA PHE A 162 -0.02 -3.66 -10.37
C PHE A 162 0.23 -5.16 -10.12
N ALA A 163 0.83 -5.56 -9.00
CA ALA A 163 0.90 -6.95 -8.58
C ALA A 163 -0.49 -7.55 -8.36
N LEU A 164 -1.40 -6.83 -7.67
CA LEU A 164 -2.79 -7.25 -7.49
C LEU A 164 -3.50 -7.43 -8.84
N ARG A 165 -3.35 -6.49 -9.77
CA ARG A 165 -3.92 -6.55 -11.13
C ARG A 165 -3.39 -7.73 -11.93
N ALA A 166 -2.07 -8.02 -11.82
CA ALA A 166 -1.47 -9.18 -12.46
C ALA A 166 -2.08 -10.49 -11.94
N VAL A 167 -2.20 -10.62 -10.61
CA VAL A 167 -2.82 -11.79 -9.98
C VAL A 167 -4.27 -11.95 -10.41
N GLU A 168 -5.06 -10.87 -10.45
CA GLU A 168 -6.46 -10.94 -10.90
C GLU A 168 -6.58 -11.35 -12.37
N ALA A 169 -5.76 -10.79 -13.26
CA ALA A 169 -5.77 -11.13 -14.68
C ALA A 169 -5.39 -12.59 -14.94
N VAL A 170 -4.33 -13.06 -14.26
CA VAL A 170 -3.87 -14.46 -14.39
C VAL A 170 -4.87 -15.43 -13.75
N ALA A 171 -5.46 -15.06 -12.59
CA ALA A 171 -6.50 -15.86 -11.95
C ALA A 171 -7.76 -15.99 -12.84
N ALA A 172 -8.17 -14.91 -13.51
CA ALA A 172 -9.30 -14.94 -14.44
C ALA A 172 -9.04 -15.88 -15.63
N ALA A 173 -7.83 -15.87 -16.19
CA ALA A 173 -7.43 -16.81 -17.25
C ALA A 173 -7.40 -18.27 -16.75
N ALA A 174 -6.94 -18.49 -15.52
CA ALA A 174 -6.91 -19.82 -14.88
C ALA A 174 -8.33 -20.37 -14.67
N VAL A 175 -9.28 -19.54 -14.22
CA VAL A 175 -10.70 -19.93 -14.12
C VAL A 175 -11.25 -20.34 -15.47
N ALA A 176 -11.00 -19.55 -16.52
CA ALA A 176 -11.46 -19.86 -17.88
C ALA A 176 -10.93 -21.18 -18.43
N SER A 177 -9.75 -21.63 -17.95
CA SER A 177 -9.14 -22.94 -18.30
C SER A 177 -9.45 -24.06 -17.31
N GLY A 178 -10.35 -23.85 -16.33
CA GLY A 178 -10.76 -24.83 -15.34
C GLY A 178 -9.72 -25.12 -14.24
N GLN A 179 -8.75 -24.24 -14.06
CA GLN A 179 -7.73 -24.35 -13.02
C GLN A 179 -8.22 -23.75 -11.68
N ARG A 180 -7.53 -24.11 -10.59
CA ARG A 180 -7.82 -23.53 -9.26
C ARG A 180 -7.32 -22.09 -9.17
N THR A 181 -8.10 -21.26 -8.52
CA THR A 181 -7.76 -19.86 -8.26
C THR A 181 -7.36 -19.62 -6.80
N PRO A 182 -6.65 -18.51 -6.51
CA PRO A 182 -6.42 -18.07 -5.14
C PRO A 182 -7.74 -17.94 -4.38
N GLN A 183 -7.69 -18.19 -3.08
CA GLN A 183 -8.81 -18.03 -2.17
C GLN A 183 -8.41 -17.08 -1.03
N GLY A 184 -9.38 -16.39 -0.43
CA GLY A 184 -9.13 -15.41 0.62
C GLY A 184 -9.35 -13.99 0.16
N SER A 185 -8.52 -13.07 0.59
CA SER A 185 -8.59 -11.67 0.17
C SER A 185 -7.21 -11.01 0.14
N VAL A 186 -7.11 -9.92 -0.63
CA VAL A 186 -5.98 -9.01 -0.60
C VAL A 186 -6.49 -7.63 -0.20
N GLU A 187 -5.78 -6.97 0.69
CA GLU A 187 -6.04 -5.59 1.08
C GLU A 187 -4.81 -4.73 0.81
N LEU A 188 -5.01 -3.59 0.15
CA LEU A 188 -3.97 -2.57 -0.03
C LEU A 188 -4.29 -1.42 0.92
N HIS A 189 -3.39 -1.16 1.85
CA HIS A 189 -3.49 -0.06 2.82
C HIS A 189 -2.50 1.02 2.43
N PHE A 190 -2.99 2.14 1.93
CA PHE A 190 -2.19 3.31 1.59
C PHE A 190 -2.37 4.37 2.66
N THR A 191 -1.35 4.52 3.49
CA THR A 191 -1.38 5.32 4.71
C THR A 191 -0.51 6.56 4.57
N TYR A 192 -0.69 7.49 5.50
CA TYR A 192 0.08 8.73 5.56
C TYR A 192 0.40 9.00 7.04
N ASP A 193 1.63 9.40 7.35
CA ASP A 193 2.14 9.67 8.70
C ASP A 193 3.25 8.70 9.16
N GLU A 194 3.78 7.86 8.28
CA GLU A 194 4.88 6.95 8.65
C GLU A 194 6.12 7.74 9.07
N GLU A 195 6.48 8.77 8.30
CA GLU A 195 7.64 9.64 8.52
C GLU A 195 7.51 10.50 9.79
N PHE A 196 6.34 10.49 10.42
CA PHE A 196 6.04 11.28 11.63
C PHE A 196 5.57 10.43 12.82
N GLY A 197 5.69 9.10 12.72
CA GLY A 197 5.45 8.15 13.81
C GLY A 197 4.32 7.16 13.61
N GLY A 198 3.50 7.31 12.56
CA GLY A 198 2.48 6.33 12.16
C GLY A 198 1.21 6.32 13.01
N GLU A 199 1.02 7.31 13.87
CA GLU A 199 -0.11 7.36 14.82
C GLU A 199 -1.46 7.57 14.14
N LEU A 200 -1.51 8.40 13.10
CA LEU A 200 -2.72 8.78 12.36
C LEU A 200 -2.89 7.98 11.04
N GLY A 201 -1.84 7.30 10.60
CA GLY A 201 -1.85 6.37 9.48
C GLY A 201 -2.17 4.96 9.94
N PRO A 202 -1.19 4.05 9.94
CA PRO A 202 -1.40 2.64 10.30
C PRO A 202 -1.92 2.47 11.74
N GLY A 203 -1.43 3.25 12.70
CA GLY A 203 -1.88 3.20 14.08
C GLY A 203 -3.37 3.51 14.23
N TRP A 204 -3.87 4.52 13.52
CA TRP A 204 -5.29 4.88 13.52
C TRP A 204 -6.15 3.78 12.88
N LEU A 205 -5.73 3.24 11.74
CA LEU A 205 -6.44 2.14 11.08
C LEU A 205 -6.56 0.89 11.97
N LEU A 206 -5.54 0.58 12.78
CA LEU A 206 -5.59 -0.54 13.71
C LEU A 206 -6.57 -0.33 14.88
N ARG A 207 -6.89 0.93 15.22
CA ARG A 207 -7.83 1.24 16.31
C ARG A 207 -9.26 1.42 15.83
N GLU A 208 -9.45 2.01 14.66
CA GLU A 208 -10.75 2.52 14.19
C GLU A 208 -11.22 1.85 12.88
N GLY A 209 -10.34 1.12 12.19
CA GLY A 209 -10.58 0.56 10.86
C GLY A 209 -11.18 -0.86 10.81
#